data_05610a413cd09218677dd8f18244a1cd
#
_entry.id   05610a413cd09218677dd8f18244a1cd
#
_cell.length_a   1.000
_cell.length_b   1.000
_cell.length_c   1.000
_cell.angle_alpha   90.00
_cell.angle_beta   90.00
_cell.angle_gamma   90.00
#
_symmetry.space_group_name_H-M   'P 1'
#
loop_
_entity.id
_entity.type
_entity.pdbx_description
1 polymer ?
#
loop_
_entity_poly.entity_id
_entity_poly.type
_entity_poly.pdbx_seq_one_letter_code
_entity_poly.pdbx_strand_id
1 'polypeptide(L)'
;EISSPEVAYVTQTTLSVDETRELINSLKEKFPGIIGPSADDICYATQNRQDAVKQLSLECQIVLVIGSQTSSNSNRLKELAEKCGTKSFLIDDKTDIDLNSLKDATSVGITAGASAPEEIVQEVISFLVPLGFKTVRNLSENNENMTFKLPKELAS
;
A
#
# COMPACT_ATOMS: atom_id res chain seq x y z
N GLU A 1 10.00 -31.59 6.49
CA GLU A 1 8.63 -32.17 6.43
C GLU A 1 7.89 -31.81 7.71
N ILE A 2 6.66 -31.26 7.58
CA ILE A 2 5.79 -30.98 8.72
C ILE A 2 5.05 -32.29 9.02
N SER A 3 5.35 -32.87 10.16
CA SER A 3 4.75 -34.14 10.61
C SER A 3 3.62 -33.97 11.63
N SER A 4 3.22 -32.73 11.94
CA SER A 4 2.13 -32.46 12.87
C SER A 4 0.77 -32.65 12.21
N PRO A 5 -0.21 -33.31 12.86
CA PRO A 5 -1.56 -33.45 12.34
C PRO A 5 -2.34 -32.12 12.33
N GLU A 6 -1.91 -31.14 13.09
CA GLU A 6 -2.52 -29.80 13.15
C GLU A 6 -1.52 -28.74 12.71
N VAL A 7 -1.81 -28.09 11.60
CA VAL A 7 -1.02 -26.99 11.03
C VAL A 7 -1.87 -25.74 11.03
N ALA A 8 -1.29 -24.62 11.47
CA ALA A 8 -1.93 -23.31 11.42
C ALA A 8 -1.00 -22.30 10.76
N TYR A 9 -1.57 -21.22 10.21
CA TYR A 9 -0.81 -20.08 9.68
C TYR A 9 -1.32 -18.77 10.24
N VAL A 10 -0.43 -17.81 10.28
CA VAL A 10 -0.70 -16.38 10.52
C VAL A 10 0.07 -15.57 9.49
N THR A 11 -0.40 -14.36 9.18
CA THR A 11 0.25 -13.47 8.22
C THR A 11 0.57 -12.11 8.84
N GLN A 12 1.45 -11.36 8.20
CA GLN A 12 1.75 -9.99 8.58
C GLN A 12 0.71 -9.03 7.99
N THR A 13 0.33 -8.00 8.76
CA THR A 13 -0.70 -7.00 8.36
C THR A 13 -0.32 -6.13 7.17
N THR A 14 0.97 -6.10 6.78
CA THR A 14 1.51 -5.24 5.72
C THR A 14 1.95 -6.00 4.46
N LEU A 15 1.62 -7.28 4.36
CA LEU A 15 1.97 -8.08 3.18
C LEU A 15 1.14 -7.67 1.95
N SER A 16 1.61 -8.09 0.78
CA SER A 16 0.84 -8.02 -0.46
C SER A 16 -0.41 -8.89 -0.35
N VAL A 17 -1.57 -8.29 -0.60
CA VAL A 17 -2.87 -8.99 -0.54
C VAL A 17 -2.90 -10.15 -1.53
N ASP A 18 -2.47 -9.92 -2.77
CA ASP A 18 -2.54 -10.91 -3.83
C ASP A 18 -1.59 -12.09 -3.58
N GLU A 19 -0.32 -11.81 -3.26
CA GLU A 19 0.69 -12.85 -2.96
C GLU A 19 0.30 -13.68 -1.72
N THR A 20 -0.24 -13.03 -0.70
CA THR A 20 -0.68 -13.70 0.51
C THR A 20 -1.85 -14.64 0.21
N ARG A 21 -2.79 -14.22 -0.64
CA ARG A 21 -3.91 -15.06 -1.05
C ARG A 21 -3.46 -16.27 -1.85
N GLU A 22 -2.54 -16.10 -2.80
CA GLU A 22 -1.97 -17.20 -3.59
C GLU A 22 -1.25 -18.21 -2.70
N LEU A 23 -0.44 -17.73 -1.76
CA LEU A 23 0.28 -18.58 -0.81
C LEU A 23 -0.69 -19.36 0.11
N ILE A 24 -1.73 -18.70 0.63
CA ILE A 24 -2.74 -19.35 1.47
C ILE A 24 -3.49 -20.43 0.68
N ASN A 25 -3.83 -20.18 -0.57
CA ASN A 25 -4.48 -21.18 -1.43
C ASN A 25 -3.57 -22.39 -1.63
N SER A 26 -2.31 -22.18 -1.94
CA SER A 26 -1.33 -23.27 -2.08
C SER A 26 -1.12 -24.06 -0.79
N LEU A 27 -1.17 -23.37 0.36
CA LEU A 27 -1.11 -24.04 1.67
C LEU A 27 -2.35 -24.89 1.94
N LYS A 28 -3.55 -24.38 1.62
CA LYS A 28 -4.81 -25.13 1.76
C LYS A 28 -4.88 -26.36 0.87
N GLU A 29 -4.35 -26.27 -0.35
CA GLU A 29 -4.25 -27.41 -1.26
C GLU A 29 -3.32 -28.50 -0.69
N LYS A 30 -2.18 -28.10 -0.15
CA LYS A 30 -1.19 -29.04 0.44
C LYS A 30 -1.61 -29.58 1.78
N PHE A 31 -2.33 -28.81 2.57
CA PHE A 31 -2.78 -29.13 3.93
C PHE A 31 -4.28 -28.81 4.06
N PRO A 32 -5.18 -29.71 3.62
CA PRO A 32 -6.63 -29.42 3.61
C PRO A 32 -7.24 -29.09 4.98
N GLY A 33 -6.59 -29.50 6.07
CA GLY A 33 -7.00 -29.22 7.45
C GLY A 33 -6.32 -28.03 8.09
N ILE A 34 -5.60 -27.19 7.30
CA ILE A 34 -4.86 -26.05 7.86
C ILE A 34 -5.80 -25.02 8.49
N ILE A 35 -5.45 -24.56 9.68
CA ILE A 35 -6.20 -23.55 10.42
C ILE A 35 -5.57 -22.17 10.12
N GLY A 36 -6.40 -21.23 9.75
CA GLY A 36 -6.02 -19.83 9.55
C GLY A 36 -6.81 -18.89 10.44
N PRO A 37 -6.49 -17.60 10.47
CA PRO A 37 -7.26 -16.60 11.19
C PRO A 37 -8.70 -16.53 10.68
N SER A 38 -9.62 -16.09 11.54
CA SER A 38 -11.05 -15.99 11.23
C SER A 38 -11.39 -14.85 10.27
N ALA A 39 -10.45 -13.91 10.09
CA ALA A 39 -10.52 -12.82 9.12
C ALA A 39 -9.14 -12.66 8.46
N ASP A 40 -9.10 -12.00 7.32
CA ASP A 40 -7.83 -11.67 6.68
C ASP A 40 -6.99 -10.82 7.65
N ASP A 41 -5.75 -11.25 7.90
CA ASP A 41 -4.82 -10.55 8.79
C ASP A 41 -4.31 -9.22 8.20
N ILE A 42 -4.50 -9.00 6.89
CA ILE A 42 -4.07 -7.78 6.25
C ILE A 42 -4.99 -6.64 6.65
N CYS A 43 -4.40 -5.58 7.21
CA CYS A 43 -5.12 -4.41 7.64
C CYS A 43 -5.88 -3.77 6.45
N TYR A 44 -7.16 -3.40 6.64
CA TYR A 44 -7.95 -2.73 5.61
C TYR A 44 -7.27 -1.48 5.03
N ALA A 45 -6.56 -0.71 5.87
CA ALA A 45 -5.81 0.45 5.42
C ALA A 45 -4.64 0.07 4.49
N THR A 46 -4.03 -1.09 4.69
CA THR A 46 -3.02 -1.66 3.79
C THR A 46 -3.66 -2.06 2.47
N GLN A 47 -4.80 -2.72 2.51
CA GLN A 47 -5.54 -3.14 1.32
C GLN A 47 -5.99 -1.95 0.48
N ASN A 48 -6.65 -0.95 1.10
CA ASN A 48 -7.10 0.26 0.40
C ASN A 48 -5.94 0.98 -0.30
N ARG A 49 -4.76 1.07 0.35
CA ARG A 49 -3.58 1.69 -0.26
C ARG A 49 -3.01 0.88 -1.42
N GLN A 50 -3.01 -0.44 -1.32
CA GLN A 50 -2.58 -1.30 -2.43
C GLN A 50 -3.53 -1.16 -3.63
N ASP A 51 -4.84 -1.11 -3.41
CA ASP A 51 -5.82 -0.92 -4.47
C ASP A 51 -5.69 0.48 -5.11
N ALA A 52 -5.46 1.51 -4.31
CA ALA A 52 -5.16 2.85 -4.83
C ALA A 52 -3.89 2.89 -5.68
N VAL A 53 -2.82 2.19 -5.28
CA VAL A 53 -1.59 2.09 -6.07
C VAL A 53 -1.83 1.39 -7.40
N LYS A 54 -2.61 0.31 -7.43
CA LYS A 54 -2.98 -0.36 -8.69
C LYS A 54 -3.69 0.61 -9.63
N GLN A 55 -4.63 1.40 -9.12
CA GLN A 55 -5.33 2.42 -9.91
C GLN A 55 -4.39 3.53 -10.38
N LEU A 56 -3.54 4.08 -9.51
CA LEU A 56 -2.53 5.08 -9.88
C LEU A 56 -1.61 4.55 -10.99
N SER A 57 -1.22 3.29 -10.91
CA SER A 57 -0.35 2.66 -11.90
C SER A 57 -0.98 2.53 -13.29
N LEU A 58 -2.30 2.47 -13.38
CA LEU A 58 -3.01 2.49 -14.67
C LEU A 58 -3.12 3.90 -15.27
N GLU A 59 -3.10 4.94 -14.44
CA GLU A 59 -3.40 6.31 -14.86
C GLU A 59 -2.16 7.21 -14.93
N CYS A 60 -1.06 6.83 -14.24
CA CYS A 60 0.13 7.65 -14.11
C CYS A 60 1.37 6.96 -14.69
N GLN A 61 2.29 7.77 -15.19
CA GLN A 61 3.57 7.30 -15.73
C GLN A 61 4.60 7.02 -14.63
N ILE A 62 4.47 7.71 -13.51
CA ILE A 62 5.34 7.58 -12.34
C ILE A 62 4.49 7.57 -11.10
N VAL A 63 4.86 6.76 -10.12
CA VAL A 63 4.25 6.75 -8.78
C VAL A 63 5.30 7.13 -7.74
N LEU A 64 5.03 8.18 -6.98
CA LEU A 64 5.81 8.56 -5.79
C LEU A 64 5.12 7.99 -4.56
N VAL A 65 5.85 7.22 -3.79
CA VAL A 65 5.39 6.64 -2.53
C VAL A 65 6.07 7.41 -1.40
N ILE A 66 5.30 8.15 -0.61
CA ILE A 66 5.82 8.90 0.54
C ILE A 66 5.87 7.98 1.75
N GLY A 67 7.06 7.81 2.32
CA GLY A 67 7.27 7.00 3.52
C GLY A 67 8.70 6.51 3.65
N SER A 68 9.05 6.08 4.86
CA SER A 68 10.40 5.64 5.18
C SER A 68 10.81 4.36 4.45
N GLN A 69 12.08 4.30 4.05
CA GLN A 69 12.70 3.11 3.46
C GLN A 69 12.69 1.90 4.42
N THR A 70 12.55 2.12 5.72
CA THR A 70 12.40 1.05 6.72
C THR A 70 10.97 0.58 6.91
N SER A 71 9.99 1.26 6.31
CA SER A 71 8.56 0.90 6.38
C SER A 71 8.23 -0.23 5.42
N SER A 72 7.86 -1.41 5.96
CA SER A 72 7.39 -2.53 5.14
C SER A 72 6.20 -2.16 4.26
N ASN A 73 5.23 -1.39 4.80
CA ASN A 73 4.08 -0.96 4.03
C ASN A 73 4.48 -0.06 2.84
N SER A 74 5.34 0.93 3.06
CA SER A 74 5.76 1.86 2.00
C SER A 74 6.57 1.13 0.90
N ASN A 75 7.47 0.22 1.29
CA ASN A 75 8.20 -0.61 0.32
C ASN A 75 7.25 -1.47 -0.51
N ARG A 76 6.21 -2.07 0.12
CA ARG A 76 5.21 -2.87 -0.61
C ARG A 76 4.41 -2.06 -1.62
N LEU A 77 4.05 -0.82 -1.31
CA LEU A 77 3.36 0.06 -2.26
C LEU A 77 4.25 0.38 -3.47
N LYS A 78 5.55 0.64 -3.25
CA LYS A 78 6.52 0.84 -4.32
C LYS A 78 6.64 -0.42 -5.21
N GLU A 79 6.90 -1.58 -4.59
CA GLU A 79 7.03 -2.86 -5.30
C GLU A 79 5.77 -3.19 -6.11
N LEU A 80 4.59 -2.88 -5.58
CA LEU A 80 3.32 -3.10 -6.26
C LEU A 80 3.19 -2.24 -7.52
N ALA A 81 3.54 -0.94 -7.44
CA ALA A 81 3.54 -0.06 -8.62
C ALA A 81 4.50 -0.59 -9.69
N GLU A 82 5.70 -1.04 -9.31
CA GLU A 82 6.69 -1.63 -10.22
C GLU A 82 6.17 -2.92 -10.87
N LYS A 83 5.49 -3.79 -10.11
CA LYS A 83 4.83 -5.00 -10.64
C LYS A 83 3.71 -4.68 -11.63
N CYS A 84 3.01 -3.57 -11.43
CA CYS A 84 2.02 -3.06 -12.39
C CYS A 84 2.66 -2.44 -13.65
N GLY A 85 4.00 -2.41 -13.73
CA GLY A 85 4.74 -1.88 -14.87
C GLY A 85 4.96 -0.37 -14.83
N THR A 86 4.68 0.29 -13.71
CA THR A 86 4.83 1.74 -13.54
C THR A 86 6.11 2.05 -12.77
N LYS A 87 6.87 3.01 -13.26
CA LYS A 87 8.08 3.50 -12.58
C LYS A 87 7.70 4.08 -11.22
N SER A 88 8.34 3.61 -10.15
CA SER A 88 8.00 4.04 -8.80
C SER A 88 9.22 4.42 -7.97
N PHE A 89 9.04 5.42 -7.10
CA PHE A 89 10.08 5.90 -6.19
C PHE A 89 9.53 6.01 -4.78
N LEU A 90 10.29 5.52 -3.81
CA LEU A 90 10.04 5.73 -2.39
C LEU A 90 10.83 6.95 -1.95
N ILE A 91 10.15 7.93 -1.35
CA ILE A 91 10.71 9.20 -0.93
C ILE A 91 10.31 9.48 0.52
N ASP A 92 11.22 10.00 1.33
CA ASP A 92 10.89 10.46 2.67
C ASP A 92 10.19 11.84 2.61
N ASP A 93 10.67 12.72 1.71
CA ASP A 93 10.09 14.04 1.46
C ASP A 93 10.41 14.56 0.03
N LYS A 94 10.04 15.82 -0.24
CA LYS A 94 10.26 16.46 -1.54
C LYS A 94 11.72 16.57 -1.99
N THR A 95 12.68 16.51 -1.07
CA THR A 95 14.12 16.64 -1.38
C THR A 95 14.69 15.38 -2.02
N ASP A 96 14.03 14.24 -1.83
CA ASP A 96 14.39 12.97 -2.45
C ASP A 96 13.94 12.84 -3.90
N ILE A 97 13.16 13.80 -4.40
CA ILE A 97 12.63 13.75 -5.76
C ILE A 97 13.73 14.04 -6.78
N ASP A 98 14.11 13.02 -7.53
CA ASP A 98 15.00 13.20 -8.69
C ASP A 98 14.25 13.84 -9.86
N LEU A 99 14.52 15.11 -10.10
CA LEU A 99 13.91 15.90 -11.18
C LEU A 99 14.19 15.33 -12.57
N ASN A 100 15.33 14.66 -12.77
CA ASN A 100 15.63 14.04 -14.06
C ASN A 100 14.67 12.88 -14.34
N SER A 101 14.24 12.18 -13.30
CA SER A 101 13.26 11.10 -13.40
C SER A 101 11.87 11.59 -13.80
N LEU A 102 11.53 12.85 -13.51
CA LEU A 102 10.24 13.46 -13.82
C LEU A 102 10.20 14.20 -15.16
N LYS A 103 11.36 14.44 -15.81
CA LYS A 103 11.50 15.35 -16.93
C LYS A 103 10.53 15.08 -18.10
N ASP A 104 10.29 13.81 -18.41
CA ASP A 104 9.45 13.39 -19.54
C ASP A 104 8.07 12.91 -19.08
N ALA A 105 7.77 13.00 -17.78
CA ALA A 105 6.50 12.56 -17.24
C ALA A 105 5.42 13.63 -17.41
N THR A 106 4.26 13.22 -17.90
CA THR A 106 3.06 14.06 -18.01
C THR A 106 2.07 13.84 -16.86
N SER A 107 2.23 12.73 -16.13
CA SER A 107 1.39 12.39 -14.98
C SER A 107 2.20 11.71 -13.90
N VAL A 108 1.97 12.15 -12.65
CA VAL A 108 2.60 11.62 -11.46
C VAL A 108 1.52 11.25 -10.45
N GLY A 109 1.49 9.99 -10.03
CA GLY A 109 0.67 9.53 -8.93
C GLY A 109 1.41 9.70 -7.60
N ILE A 110 0.69 10.10 -6.57
CA ILE A 110 1.22 10.23 -5.21
C ILE A 110 0.41 9.32 -4.29
N THR A 111 1.11 8.50 -3.54
CA THR A 111 0.54 7.72 -2.45
C THR A 111 1.44 7.82 -1.23
N ALA A 112 0.92 7.44 -0.07
CA ALA A 112 1.67 7.53 1.17
C ALA A 112 1.52 6.26 2.01
N GLY A 113 2.57 5.89 2.72
CA GLY A 113 2.50 4.86 3.76
C GLY A 113 1.53 5.27 4.88
N ALA A 114 1.00 4.27 5.61
CA ALA A 114 0.00 4.51 6.66
C ALA A 114 0.46 5.45 7.78
N SER A 115 1.76 5.56 8.00
CA SER A 115 2.37 6.42 9.03
C SER A 115 2.95 7.73 8.48
N ALA A 116 2.82 7.98 7.18
CA ALA A 116 3.33 9.22 6.58
C ALA A 116 2.42 10.40 6.99
N PRO A 117 3.00 11.53 7.48
CA PRO A 117 2.23 12.71 7.81
C PRO A 117 1.58 13.34 6.56
N GLU A 118 0.34 13.80 6.69
CA GLU A 118 -0.38 14.47 5.60
C GLU A 118 0.34 15.76 5.15
N GLU A 119 1.03 16.43 6.06
CA GLU A 119 1.81 17.64 5.78
C GLU A 119 2.88 17.38 4.70
N ILE A 120 3.57 16.24 4.79
CA ILE A 120 4.59 15.85 3.79
C ILE A 120 3.94 15.60 2.43
N VAL A 121 2.75 14.97 2.40
CA VAL A 121 2.00 14.77 1.15
C VAL A 121 1.69 16.11 0.49
N GLN A 122 1.20 17.08 1.25
CA GLN A 122 0.87 18.41 0.76
C GLN A 122 2.11 19.20 0.31
N GLU A 123 3.25 19.03 0.99
CA GLU A 123 4.52 19.61 0.57
C GLU A 123 4.99 19.04 -0.78
N VAL A 124 4.90 17.74 -0.97
CA VAL A 124 5.25 17.09 -2.25
C VAL A 124 4.34 17.57 -3.38
N ILE A 125 3.02 17.65 -3.14
CA ILE A 125 2.07 18.20 -4.13
C ILE A 125 2.46 19.63 -4.49
N SER A 126 2.68 20.47 -3.48
CA SER A 126 3.04 21.89 -3.68
C SER A 126 4.36 22.06 -4.44
N PHE A 127 5.31 21.13 -4.24
CA PHE A 127 6.57 21.10 -4.96
C PHE A 127 6.41 20.75 -6.46
N LEU A 128 5.48 19.85 -6.77
CA LEU A 128 5.26 19.38 -8.15
C LEU A 128 4.49 20.39 -9.03
N VAL A 129 3.64 21.23 -8.44
CA VAL A 129 2.83 22.22 -9.17
C VAL A 129 3.67 23.15 -10.06
N PRO A 130 4.73 23.82 -9.57
CA PRO A 130 5.57 24.69 -10.41
C PRO A 130 6.39 23.93 -11.46
N LEU A 131 6.56 22.60 -11.30
CA LEU A 131 7.23 21.74 -12.28
C LEU A 131 6.33 21.35 -13.47
N GLY A 132 5.07 21.78 -13.47
CA GLY A 132 4.13 21.55 -14.58
C GLY A 132 2.95 20.64 -14.23
N PHE A 133 2.94 19.98 -13.10
CA PHE A 133 1.85 19.09 -12.64
C PHE A 133 0.74 19.91 -11.97
N LYS A 134 -0.01 20.71 -12.74
CA LYS A 134 -0.94 21.72 -12.22
C LYS A 134 -2.30 21.18 -11.81
N THR A 135 -2.73 20.05 -12.38
CA THR A 135 -4.03 19.47 -12.08
C THR A 135 -3.86 18.38 -11.02
N VAL A 136 -4.41 18.61 -9.85
CA VAL A 136 -4.43 17.63 -8.77
C VAL A 136 -5.82 16.99 -8.72
N ARG A 137 -5.86 15.66 -8.73
CA ARG A 137 -7.09 14.87 -8.60
C ARG A 137 -6.91 13.86 -7.48
N ASN A 138 -7.86 13.81 -6.58
CA ASN A 138 -7.90 12.77 -5.55
C ASN A 138 -8.62 11.53 -6.10
N LEU A 139 -7.99 10.36 -6.02
CA LEU A 139 -8.59 9.09 -6.45
C LEU A 139 -9.40 8.41 -5.33
N SER A 140 -9.19 8.78 -4.08
CA SER A 140 -9.93 8.20 -2.96
C SER A 140 -11.29 8.89 -2.79
N GLU A 141 -12.29 8.45 -3.54
CA GLU A 141 -13.71 8.70 -3.22
C GLU A 141 -14.26 7.68 -2.21
N ASN A 142 -13.46 6.71 -1.79
CA ASN A 142 -13.88 5.75 -0.79
C ASN A 142 -13.92 6.43 0.58
N ASN A 143 -15.12 6.84 0.99
CA ASN A 143 -15.39 7.21 2.37
C ASN A 143 -15.02 6.02 3.25
N GLU A 144 -13.93 6.12 3.99
CA GLU A 144 -13.58 5.14 5.01
C GLU A 144 -14.64 5.19 6.13
N ASN A 145 -15.65 4.33 6.02
CA ASN A 145 -16.72 4.20 7.02
C ASN A 145 -16.39 3.09 8.04
N MET A 146 -15.11 2.83 8.29
CA MET A 146 -14.71 1.82 9.24
C MET A 146 -14.86 2.35 10.67
N THR A 147 -15.81 1.79 11.41
CA THR A 147 -16.00 2.10 12.83
C THR A 147 -15.43 0.96 13.67
N PHE A 148 -14.43 1.27 14.49
CA PHE A 148 -13.89 0.31 15.46
C PHE A 148 -14.80 0.26 16.69
N LYS A 149 -15.24 -0.93 17.05
CA LYS A 149 -15.98 -1.13 18.30
C LYS A 149 -15.02 -0.95 19.48
N LEU A 150 -15.48 -0.24 20.50
CA LEU A 150 -14.76 -0.19 21.76
C LEU A 150 -14.63 -1.61 22.37
N PRO A 151 -13.53 -1.88 23.07
CA PRO A 151 -13.43 -3.08 23.91
C PRO A 151 -14.65 -3.19 24.84
N LYS A 152 -15.11 -4.41 25.09
CA LYS A 152 -16.32 -4.64 25.89
C LYS A 152 -16.25 -4.00 27.27
N GLU A 153 -15.05 -3.89 27.84
CA GLU A 153 -14.75 -3.29 29.14
C GLU A 153 -14.95 -1.76 29.16
N LEU A 154 -14.94 -1.11 27.98
CA LEU A 154 -15.11 0.34 27.81
C LEU A 154 -16.44 0.72 27.15
N ALA A 155 -17.24 -0.26 26.77
CA ALA A 155 -18.54 -0.09 26.12
C ALA A 155 -19.70 -0.05 27.13
N SER A 156 -19.55 0.72 28.23
CA SER A 156 -20.60 0.95 29.24
C SER A 156 -21.43 2.18 28.92
#